data_0c1e942f3e43a7b3016c474d9cd07914
#
_entry.id   0c1e942f3e43a7b3016c474d9cd07914
#
_cell.length_a   1.000
_cell.length_b   1.000
_cell.length_c   1.000
_cell.angle_alpha   90.00
_cell.angle_beta   90.00
_cell.angle_gamma   90.00
#
_symmetry.space_group_name_H-M   'P 1'
#
loop_
_entity.id
_entity.type
_entity.pdbx_description
1 polymer ?
#
loop_
_entity_poly.entity_id
_entity_poly.type
_entity_poly.pdbx_seq_one_letter_code
_entity_poly.pdbx_strand_id
1 'polypeptide(L)'
;MKKAGIHFIVTTILSILFASCLKMNDIKENTEAEELINLNKYLTKLQANGNDIDTTTSGVYYITINEGTGDFARNGDTLSVGYAGYFIDGTMFGSSFQGSSKDSTFTFILDNPPSIQGWDDGMKVMKKNAKTQLIIPSSLAYGSEGAGIIPAYQTLVFVVVMKNIKPEI
;
A
#
# COMPACT_ATOMS: atom_id res chain seq x y z
N MET A 1 -7.83 71.88 -28.33
CA MET A 1 -8.85 71.06 -27.58
C MET A 1 -8.87 69.70 -28.19
N LYS A 2 -8.84 68.64 -27.43
CA LYS A 2 -8.81 67.18 -27.69
C LYS A 2 -7.44 66.53 -27.61
N LYS A 3 -6.95 66.30 -26.39
CA LYS A 3 -5.93 65.30 -26.08
C LYS A 3 -6.16 64.73 -24.65
N ALA A 4 -7.35 64.31 -24.31
CA ALA A 4 -7.65 63.78 -22.97
C ALA A 4 -8.32 62.39 -22.97
N GLY A 5 -8.39 61.68 -24.11
CA GLY A 5 -9.14 60.44 -24.24
C GLY A 5 -8.34 59.14 -24.33
N ILE A 6 -7.01 59.22 -24.44
CA ILE A 6 -6.22 58.01 -24.75
C ILE A 6 -5.55 57.40 -23.49
N HIS A 7 -5.39 58.17 -22.43
CA HIS A 7 -4.74 57.66 -21.21
C HIS A 7 -5.64 56.85 -20.25
N PHE A 8 -6.96 56.90 -20.41
CA PHE A 8 -7.88 56.15 -19.58
C PHE A 8 -8.14 54.72 -20.04
N ILE A 9 -7.83 54.40 -21.29
CA ILE A 9 -8.04 53.04 -21.86
C ILE A 9 -6.85 52.14 -21.60
N VAL A 10 -5.65 52.68 -21.42
CA VAL A 10 -4.43 51.88 -21.19
C VAL A 10 -4.32 51.36 -19.76
N THR A 11 -4.87 52.06 -18.80
CA THR A 11 -4.83 51.65 -17.35
C THR A 11 -5.83 50.57 -16.99
N THR A 12 -6.90 50.39 -17.77
CA THR A 12 -7.91 49.32 -17.50
C THR A 12 -7.57 47.98 -18.14
N ILE A 13 -6.64 47.91 -19.10
CA ILE A 13 -6.22 46.67 -19.75
C ILE A 13 -5.13 45.96 -18.95
N LEU A 14 -4.38 46.67 -18.12
CA LEU A 14 -3.26 46.07 -17.35
C LEU A 14 -3.70 45.36 -16.09
N SER A 15 -4.96 45.54 -15.63
CA SER A 15 -5.48 44.89 -14.42
C SER A 15 -6.18 43.54 -14.67
N ILE A 16 -6.29 43.08 -15.93
CA ILE A 16 -6.98 41.83 -16.28
C ILE A 16 -6.00 40.65 -16.48
N LEU A 17 -4.69 40.91 -16.51
CA LEU A 17 -3.67 39.89 -16.80
C LEU A 17 -3.13 39.13 -15.54
N PHE A 18 -3.60 39.44 -14.34
CA PHE A 18 -3.12 38.80 -13.13
C PHE A 18 -4.11 37.76 -12.53
N ALA A 19 -5.23 37.49 -13.19
CA ALA A 19 -6.23 36.52 -12.69
C ALA A 19 -6.20 35.15 -13.39
N SER A 20 -5.12 34.85 -14.13
CA SER A 20 -5.04 33.58 -14.88
C SER A 20 -3.78 32.77 -14.56
N CYS A 21 -3.45 32.66 -13.28
CA CYS A 21 -2.49 31.67 -12.84
C CYS A 21 -2.78 31.26 -11.42
N LEU A 22 -3.59 30.25 -11.21
CA LEU A 22 -3.58 29.33 -10.08
C LEU A 22 -4.73 28.32 -10.24
N LYS A 23 -4.75 27.60 -11.39
CA LYS A 23 -5.13 26.20 -11.31
C LYS A 23 -3.83 25.45 -11.03
N MET A 24 -3.35 25.56 -9.79
CA MET A 24 -2.59 24.46 -9.22
C MET A 24 -3.56 23.29 -9.24
N ASN A 25 -3.26 22.28 -10.05
CA ASN A 25 -3.81 20.97 -9.81
C ASN A 25 -3.48 20.71 -8.34
N ASP A 26 -4.48 20.68 -7.48
CA ASP A 26 -4.36 20.09 -6.15
C ASP A 26 -3.97 18.63 -6.39
N ILE A 27 -2.66 18.38 -6.41
CA ILE A 27 -2.14 17.04 -6.20
C ILE A 27 -2.59 16.77 -4.77
N LYS A 28 -3.67 16.02 -4.61
CA LYS A 28 -4.17 15.61 -3.32
C LYS A 28 -3.10 14.74 -2.70
N GLU A 29 -2.24 15.34 -1.89
CA GLU A 29 -1.27 14.60 -1.12
C GLU A 29 -2.03 13.71 -0.13
N ASN A 30 -1.74 12.41 -0.14
CA ASN A 30 -2.27 11.52 0.88
C ASN A 30 -1.74 11.99 2.24
N THR A 31 -2.59 11.96 3.24
CA THR A 31 -2.24 12.26 4.62
C THR A 31 -2.48 11.05 5.51
N GLU A 32 -1.82 10.99 6.66
CA GLU A 32 -2.03 9.93 7.64
C GLU A 32 -3.50 9.85 8.09
N ALA A 33 -4.15 11.01 8.25
CA ALA A 33 -5.57 11.08 8.61
C ALA A 33 -6.48 10.47 7.53
N GLU A 34 -6.19 10.74 6.25
CA GLU A 34 -6.93 10.15 5.13
C GLU A 34 -6.67 8.64 5.01
N GLU A 35 -5.43 8.20 5.21
CA GLU A 35 -5.11 6.77 5.27
C GLU A 35 -5.95 6.07 6.33
N LEU A 36 -5.99 6.61 7.56
CA LEU A 36 -6.74 6.03 8.67
C LEU A 36 -8.24 5.92 8.37
N ILE A 37 -8.83 6.95 7.76
CA ILE A 37 -10.24 6.93 7.33
C ILE A 37 -10.47 5.84 6.28
N ASN A 38 -9.60 5.75 5.27
CA ASN A 38 -9.73 4.78 4.19
C ASN A 38 -9.51 3.35 4.68
N LEU A 39 -8.52 3.13 5.55
CA LEU A 39 -8.26 1.84 6.19
C LEU A 39 -9.47 1.38 7.01
N ASN A 40 -10.01 2.23 7.89
CA ASN A 40 -11.18 1.89 8.68
C ASN A 40 -12.40 1.54 7.83
N LYS A 41 -12.64 2.30 6.76
CA LYS A 41 -13.70 2.01 5.79
C LYS A 41 -13.49 0.67 5.10
N TYR A 42 -12.25 0.35 4.73
CA TYR A 42 -11.89 -0.91 4.09
C TYR A 42 -12.10 -2.10 5.03
N LEU A 43 -11.61 -2.03 6.27
CA LEU A 43 -11.78 -3.06 7.28
C LEU A 43 -13.28 -3.29 7.61
N THR A 44 -14.05 -2.22 7.79
CA THR A 44 -15.50 -2.30 8.01
C THR A 44 -16.21 -3.00 6.85
N LYS A 45 -15.83 -2.71 5.60
CA LYS A 45 -16.39 -3.41 4.43
C LYS A 45 -16.04 -4.89 4.42
N LEU A 46 -14.81 -5.25 4.77
CA LEU A 46 -14.39 -6.66 4.86
C LEU A 46 -15.20 -7.41 5.93
N GLN A 47 -15.37 -6.84 7.12
CA GLN A 47 -16.18 -7.43 8.20
C GLN A 47 -17.65 -7.57 7.80
N ALA A 48 -18.23 -6.56 7.14
CA ALA A 48 -19.60 -6.62 6.64
C ALA A 48 -19.81 -7.72 5.58
N ASN A 49 -18.74 -8.11 4.87
CA ASN A 49 -18.73 -9.22 3.93
C ASN A 49 -18.47 -10.59 4.61
N GLY A 50 -18.44 -10.65 5.94
CA GLY A 50 -18.27 -11.88 6.71
C GLY A 50 -16.83 -12.35 6.87
N ASN A 51 -15.83 -11.49 6.58
CA ASN A 51 -14.44 -11.85 6.84
C ASN A 51 -14.12 -11.71 8.33
N ASP A 52 -13.41 -12.69 8.86
CA ASP A 52 -12.81 -12.64 10.18
C ASP A 52 -11.43 -11.97 10.06
N ILE A 53 -11.25 -10.86 10.76
CA ILE A 53 -10.03 -10.03 10.68
C ILE A 53 -9.31 -10.12 12.00
N ASP A 54 -8.14 -10.73 11.98
CA ASP A 54 -7.20 -10.74 13.07
C ASP A 54 -6.17 -9.62 12.95
N THR A 55 -5.41 -9.38 14.04
CA THR A 55 -4.38 -8.35 14.07
C THR A 55 -3.13 -8.88 14.77
N THR A 56 -1.94 -8.66 14.17
CA THR A 56 -0.68 -8.95 14.83
C THR A 56 -0.39 -7.94 15.94
N THR A 57 0.54 -8.25 16.83
CA THR A 57 0.94 -7.34 17.92
C THR A 57 1.47 -6.00 17.40
N SER A 58 2.07 -5.96 16.23
CA SER A 58 2.58 -4.74 15.59
C SER A 58 1.51 -3.89 14.90
N GLY A 59 0.31 -4.45 14.64
CA GLY A 59 -0.79 -3.75 13.98
C GLY A 59 -1.02 -4.11 12.50
N VAL A 60 -0.47 -5.22 12.01
CA VAL A 60 -0.84 -5.78 10.71
C VAL A 60 -2.17 -6.49 10.83
N TYR A 61 -3.16 -6.11 10.03
CA TYR A 61 -4.42 -6.82 9.94
C TYR A 61 -4.29 -7.98 8.95
N TYR A 62 -4.95 -9.11 9.24
CA TYR A 62 -4.91 -10.24 8.32
C TYR A 62 -6.19 -11.06 8.33
N ILE A 63 -6.43 -11.73 7.20
CA ILE A 63 -7.54 -12.67 7.00
C ILE A 63 -6.92 -13.98 6.56
N THR A 64 -7.11 -15.03 7.36
CA THR A 64 -6.67 -16.38 7.01
C THR A 64 -7.69 -17.01 6.07
N ILE A 65 -7.32 -17.15 4.79
CA ILE A 65 -8.15 -17.79 3.75
C ILE A 65 -7.98 -19.31 3.78
N ASN A 66 -6.75 -19.76 4.08
CA ASN A 66 -6.39 -21.17 4.29
C ASN A 66 -5.29 -21.24 5.35
N GLU A 67 -5.51 -22.04 6.39
CA GLU A 67 -4.61 -22.17 7.55
C GLU A 67 -3.23 -22.74 7.19
N GLY A 68 -3.15 -23.56 6.16
CA GLY A 68 -1.94 -24.32 5.89
C GLY A 68 -1.68 -25.43 6.91
N THR A 69 -0.42 -25.87 7.01
CA THR A 69 -0.03 -27.02 7.85
C THR A 69 1.37 -26.83 8.45
N GLY A 70 1.64 -27.50 9.58
CA GLY A 70 2.92 -27.42 10.28
C GLY A 70 3.07 -26.19 11.17
N ASP A 71 4.33 -25.82 11.43
CA ASP A 71 4.67 -24.68 12.29
C ASP A 71 4.52 -23.35 11.54
N PHE A 72 4.35 -22.28 12.32
CA PHE A 72 4.43 -20.91 11.83
C PHE A 72 5.86 -20.56 11.41
N ALA A 73 5.98 -19.66 10.43
CA ALA A 73 7.26 -19.11 10.03
C ALA A 73 7.93 -18.33 11.18
N ARG A 74 9.25 -18.41 11.27
CA ARG A 74 10.08 -17.78 12.30
C ARG A 74 11.22 -16.99 11.65
N ASN A 75 11.77 -16.03 12.38
CA ASN A 75 12.95 -15.29 11.94
C ASN A 75 14.07 -16.27 11.57
N GLY A 76 14.76 -15.99 10.47
CA GLY A 76 15.82 -16.85 9.94
C GLY A 76 15.34 -17.95 8.98
N ASP A 77 14.05 -18.31 8.99
CA ASP A 77 13.50 -19.29 8.05
C ASP A 77 13.63 -18.80 6.62
N THR A 78 13.97 -19.72 5.69
CA THR A 78 13.88 -19.43 4.26
C THR A 78 12.45 -19.69 3.78
N LEU A 79 11.77 -18.63 3.37
CA LEU A 79 10.39 -18.66 2.90
C LEU A 79 10.32 -18.62 1.37
N SER A 80 9.40 -19.39 0.80
CA SER A 80 9.07 -19.35 -0.62
C SER A 80 7.58 -19.04 -0.76
N VAL A 81 7.24 -17.89 -1.32
CA VAL A 81 5.85 -17.39 -1.41
C VAL A 81 5.47 -17.01 -2.84
N GLY A 82 4.18 -17.16 -3.14
CA GLY A 82 3.55 -16.43 -4.24
C GLY A 82 2.76 -15.26 -3.66
N TYR A 83 2.84 -14.07 -4.26
CA TYR A 83 2.07 -12.92 -3.78
C TYR A 83 1.54 -12.04 -4.91
N ALA A 84 0.49 -11.31 -4.59
CA ALA A 84 0.00 -10.17 -5.35
C ALA A 84 -0.29 -9.02 -4.39
N GLY A 85 0.23 -7.83 -4.72
CA GLY A 85 0.10 -6.60 -3.93
C GLY A 85 -0.83 -5.60 -4.59
N TYR A 86 -1.73 -5.03 -3.79
CA TYR A 86 -2.77 -4.11 -4.22
C TYR A 86 -2.82 -2.89 -3.29
N PHE A 87 -3.27 -1.78 -3.82
CA PHE A 87 -3.78 -0.68 -3.01
C PHE A 87 -5.20 -1.00 -2.52
N ILE A 88 -5.70 -0.23 -1.56
CA ILE A 88 -7.06 -0.42 -0.99
C ILE A 88 -8.16 -0.29 -2.07
N ASP A 89 -7.93 0.49 -3.12
CA ASP A 89 -8.86 0.65 -4.25
C ASP A 89 -8.91 -0.55 -5.20
N GLY A 90 -8.04 -1.54 -4.99
CA GLY A 90 -7.92 -2.75 -5.81
C GLY A 90 -6.91 -2.66 -6.96
N THR A 91 -6.25 -1.52 -7.14
CA THR A 91 -5.19 -1.37 -8.14
C THR A 91 -3.97 -2.20 -7.76
N MET A 92 -3.53 -3.10 -8.63
CA MET A 92 -2.33 -3.92 -8.41
C MET A 92 -1.07 -3.09 -8.62
N PHE A 93 -0.15 -3.12 -7.65
CA PHE A 93 1.15 -2.47 -7.76
C PHE A 93 2.31 -3.46 -7.97
N GLY A 94 2.10 -4.74 -7.67
CA GLY A 94 3.16 -5.74 -7.81
C GLY A 94 2.66 -7.17 -7.64
N SER A 95 3.44 -8.12 -8.16
CA SER A 95 3.12 -9.54 -8.04
C SER A 95 4.36 -10.39 -8.30
N SER A 96 4.48 -11.51 -7.61
CA SER A 96 5.47 -12.54 -7.95
C SER A 96 5.08 -13.32 -9.21
N PHE A 97 3.83 -13.21 -9.67
CA PHE A 97 3.31 -13.94 -10.83
C PHE A 97 3.54 -13.20 -12.16
N GLN A 98 4.62 -12.41 -12.27
CA GLN A 98 4.97 -11.71 -13.50
C GLN A 98 5.54 -12.68 -14.53
N GLY A 99 4.89 -12.78 -15.70
CA GLY A 99 5.30 -13.62 -16.84
C GLY A 99 4.46 -14.90 -17.00
N SER A 100 4.87 -15.75 -17.94
CA SER A 100 4.14 -16.95 -18.36
C SER A 100 4.19 -18.11 -17.35
N SER A 101 4.90 -17.98 -16.25
CA SER A 101 5.04 -19.02 -15.23
C SER A 101 4.02 -18.86 -14.13
N LYS A 102 3.05 -19.78 -14.06
CA LYS A 102 2.11 -19.91 -12.93
C LYS A 102 2.80 -20.22 -11.60
N ASP A 103 4.10 -20.51 -11.61
CA ASP A 103 4.90 -20.95 -10.46
C ASP A 103 5.95 -19.92 -10.03
N SER A 104 5.80 -18.65 -10.41
CA SER A 104 6.71 -17.60 -9.96
C SER A 104 6.69 -17.51 -8.44
N THR A 105 7.83 -17.81 -7.85
CA THR A 105 8.04 -17.90 -6.41
C THR A 105 9.04 -16.83 -6.01
N PHE A 106 8.70 -16.02 -5.02
CA PHE A 106 9.63 -15.12 -4.35
C PHE A 106 10.20 -15.84 -3.14
N THR A 107 11.53 -15.97 -3.08
CA THR A 107 12.22 -16.68 -1.99
C THR A 107 13.13 -15.70 -1.26
N PHE A 108 13.05 -15.67 0.07
CA PHE A 108 13.81 -14.79 0.94
C PHE A 108 14.00 -15.42 2.32
N ILE A 109 14.91 -14.88 3.11
CA ILE A 109 15.09 -15.25 4.53
C ILE A 109 14.30 -14.25 5.36
N LEU A 110 13.43 -14.72 6.24
CA LEU A 110 12.58 -13.86 7.08
C LEU A 110 13.44 -13.05 8.04
N ASP A 111 13.24 -11.72 8.07
CA ASP A 111 14.01 -10.75 8.84
C ASP A 111 15.50 -10.63 8.46
N ASN A 112 15.97 -11.19 7.32
CA ASN A 112 17.39 -11.14 6.96
C ASN A 112 17.66 -11.05 5.43
N PRO A 113 17.92 -9.87 4.83
CA PRO A 113 17.72 -8.56 5.48
C PRO A 113 16.23 -8.29 5.70
N PRO A 114 15.87 -7.47 6.70
CA PRO A 114 14.47 -7.15 6.94
C PRO A 114 13.85 -6.44 5.72
N SER A 115 12.59 -6.77 5.44
CA SER A 115 11.76 -6.12 4.45
C SER A 115 11.02 -4.93 5.09
N ILE A 116 9.83 -4.54 4.57
CA ILE A 116 8.95 -3.68 5.33
C ILE A 116 8.45 -4.45 6.55
N GLN A 117 8.38 -3.78 7.70
CA GLN A 117 8.05 -4.43 8.98
C GLN A 117 6.75 -5.24 8.89
N GLY A 118 5.71 -4.67 8.27
CA GLY A 118 4.42 -5.35 8.15
C GLY A 118 4.45 -6.61 7.28
N TRP A 119 5.37 -6.71 6.32
CA TRP A 119 5.58 -7.94 5.56
C TRP A 119 6.17 -9.04 6.43
N ASP A 120 7.27 -8.73 7.12
CA ASP A 120 7.95 -9.71 7.96
C ASP A 120 7.03 -10.18 9.10
N ASP A 121 6.29 -9.28 9.74
CA ASP A 121 5.31 -9.65 10.78
C ASP A 121 4.13 -10.46 10.23
N GLY A 122 3.67 -10.12 9.03
CA GLY A 122 2.61 -10.86 8.35
C GLY A 122 3.02 -12.28 7.94
N MET A 123 4.30 -12.52 7.66
CA MET A 123 4.79 -13.88 7.39
C MET A 123 4.73 -14.77 8.63
N LYS A 124 4.95 -14.21 9.83
CA LYS A 124 4.99 -14.96 11.10
C LYS A 124 3.64 -15.54 11.52
N VAL A 125 2.52 -15.08 10.93
CA VAL A 125 1.19 -15.66 11.15
C VAL A 125 0.83 -16.73 10.12
N MET A 126 1.76 -17.11 9.24
CA MET A 126 1.53 -18.07 8.16
C MET A 126 2.25 -19.40 8.41
N LYS A 127 1.58 -20.49 8.03
CA LYS A 127 2.13 -21.85 7.97
C LYS A 127 2.38 -22.25 6.52
N LYS A 128 3.10 -23.33 6.31
CA LYS A 128 3.27 -23.90 4.96
C LYS A 128 1.90 -24.21 4.33
N ASN A 129 1.73 -23.86 3.06
CA ASN A 129 0.50 -23.95 2.27
C ASN A 129 -0.63 -23.02 2.74
N ALA A 130 -0.37 -22.13 3.69
CA ALA A 130 -1.34 -21.11 4.06
C ALA A 130 -1.59 -20.13 2.90
N LYS A 131 -2.82 -19.58 2.85
CA LYS A 131 -3.16 -18.43 2.02
C LYS A 131 -3.76 -17.37 2.94
N THR A 132 -3.15 -16.19 2.94
CA THR A 132 -3.53 -15.09 3.84
C THR A 132 -3.59 -13.79 3.07
N GLN A 133 -4.58 -12.97 3.37
CA GLN A 133 -4.60 -11.56 2.96
C GLN A 133 -4.04 -10.73 4.11
N LEU A 134 -2.97 -9.98 3.85
CA LEU A 134 -2.37 -9.03 4.78
C LEU A 134 -2.81 -7.62 4.40
N ILE A 135 -3.18 -6.81 5.39
CA ILE A 135 -3.48 -5.39 5.23
C ILE A 135 -2.50 -4.64 6.12
N ILE A 136 -1.55 -3.94 5.50
CA ILE A 136 -0.39 -3.34 6.14
C ILE A 136 -0.55 -1.82 6.10
N PRO A 137 -0.80 -1.15 7.24
CA PRO A 137 -0.79 0.31 7.31
C PRO A 137 0.56 0.89 6.87
N SER A 138 0.56 2.10 6.34
CA SER A 138 1.78 2.74 5.84
C SER A 138 2.88 2.87 6.90
N SER A 139 2.51 3.05 8.16
CA SER A 139 3.44 3.11 9.29
C SER A 139 4.28 1.84 9.47
N LEU A 140 3.81 0.70 8.96
CA LEU A 140 4.52 -0.59 8.94
C LEU A 140 5.06 -0.93 7.54
N ALA A 141 5.00 0.02 6.60
CA ALA A 141 5.45 -0.11 5.22
C ALA A 141 6.37 1.05 4.83
N TYR A 142 5.90 1.99 4.01
CA TYR A 142 6.72 3.06 3.45
C TYR A 142 6.42 4.45 4.02
N GLY A 143 5.50 4.56 4.97
CA GLY A 143 5.21 5.77 5.75
C GLY A 143 4.89 7.01 4.93
N SER A 144 5.39 8.14 5.42
CA SER A 144 5.24 9.46 4.79
C SER A 144 6.05 9.66 3.51
N GLU A 145 7.05 8.82 3.27
CA GLU A 145 7.95 8.97 2.13
C GLU A 145 7.42 8.25 0.87
N GLY A 146 6.66 7.15 1.05
CA GLY A 146 6.34 6.25 -0.05
C GLY A 146 7.56 5.55 -0.62
N ALA A 147 7.42 4.83 -1.75
CA ALA A 147 8.54 4.20 -2.45
C ALA A 147 8.20 3.92 -3.92
N GLY A 148 8.92 4.51 -4.85
CA GLY A 148 8.70 4.30 -6.28
C GLY A 148 7.27 4.63 -6.70
N ILE A 149 6.47 3.62 -7.07
CA ILE A 149 5.07 3.80 -7.46
C ILE A 149 4.10 3.82 -6.26
N ILE A 150 4.59 3.56 -5.04
CA ILE A 150 3.78 3.55 -3.82
C ILE A 150 3.79 4.95 -3.22
N PRO A 151 2.63 5.64 -3.19
CA PRO A 151 2.53 6.97 -2.61
C PRO A 151 2.78 7.00 -1.10
N ALA A 152 3.02 8.19 -0.55
CA ALA A 152 3.02 8.44 0.88
C ALA A 152 1.69 8.02 1.53
N TYR A 153 1.74 7.57 2.78
CA TYR A 153 0.57 7.20 3.59
C TYR A 153 -0.36 6.20 2.89
N GLN A 154 0.23 5.22 2.21
CA GLN A 154 -0.54 4.23 1.46
C GLN A 154 -0.58 2.90 2.19
N THR A 155 -1.76 2.50 2.65
CA THR A 155 -2.01 1.13 3.14
C THR A 155 -1.85 0.12 1.99
N LEU A 156 -1.13 -0.98 2.24
CA LEU A 156 -0.88 -2.03 1.27
C LEU A 156 -1.70 -3.28 1.60
N VAL A 157 -2.22 -3.92 0.57
CA VAL A 157 -2.95 -5.19 0.68
C VAL A 157 -2.19 -6.25 -0.09
N PHE A 158 -1.76 -7.31 0.57
CA PHE A 158 -1.12 -8.45 -0.09
C PHE A 158 -1.97 -9.71 0.05
N VAL A 159 -2.15 -10.42 -1.04
CA VAL A 159 -2.64 -11.81 -1.00
C VAL A 159 -1.43 -12.70 -1.17
N VAL A 160 -1.12 -13.48 -0.14
CA VAL A 160 0.10 -14.30 -0.06
C VAL A 160 -0.28 -15.77 0.01
N VAL A 161 0.45 -16.60 -0.73
CA VAL A 161 0.42 -18.07 -0.63
C VAL A 161 1.80 -18.53 -0.17
N MET A 162 1.91 -19.10 1.02
CA MET A 162 3.13 -19.68 1.56
C MET A 162 3.37 -21.05 0.94
N LYS A 163 4.26 -21.13 -0.06
CA LYS A 163 4.54 -22.38 -0.76
C LYS A 163 5.46 -23.31 0.03
N ASN A 164 6.46 -22.77 0.70
CA ASN A 164 7.39 -23.53 1.52
C ASN A 164 7.98 -22.70 2.67
N ILE A 165 8.27 -23.37 3.77
CA ILE A 165 9.06 -22.88 4.90
C ILE A 165 10.19 -23.86 5.11
N LYS A 166 11.45 -23.40 5.02
CA LYS A 166 12.64 -24.17 5.34
C LYS A 166 13.26 -23.53 6.59
N PRO A 167 13.21 -24.23 7.74
CA PRO A 167 13.81 -23.71 8.98
C PRO A 167 15.31 -23.40 8.83
N GLU A 168 15.77 -22.41 9.57
CA GLU A 168 17.21 -22.17 9.77
C GLU A 168 17.82 -23.38 10.49
N ILE A 169 18.99 -23.84 10.04
CA ILE A 169 19.70 -25.02 10.58
C ILE A 169 20.66 -24.56 11.67
#